data_44a7294d5c8ef105f1015aaf12a04782
#
_entry.id   44a7294d5c8ef105f1015aaf12a04782
#
_cell.length_a   1.000
_cell.length_b   1.000
_cell.length_c   1.000
_cell.angle_alpha   90.00
_cell.angle_beta   90.00
_cell.angle_gamma   90.00
#
_symmetry.space_group_name_H-M   'P 1'
#
loop_
_entity.id
_entity.type
_entity.pdbx_description
1 polymer ?
#
loop_
_entity_poly.entity_id
_entity_poly.type
_entity_poly.pdbx_seq_one_letter_code
_entity_poly.pdbx_strand_id
1 'polypeptide(L)'
;SIGMRYEIKGSIKPQLDSLKISLQIINIKEGIDYRTKLDLYEYKQIQTTAEAAAEVLHVTKEKIQRDLMILTKLLEHYRNTTTPKNGTQRIKTQVNEINTKACIEFLKQTNCLTNINKLIGQCGVIGEENTRILLFVIATSYKMKETLHALIQGSSGSGKTRLLKIIGNLIPQEDVKRFTRVTESSFYNYGEYDLVNRFLCFEDIDGLKEEALLALRELMS
;
A
#
# COMPACT_ATOMS: atom_id res chain seq x y z
N SER A 1 31.62 9.50 -7.61
CA SER A 1 32.59 10.37 -8.33
C SER A 1 33.34 11.22 -7.31
N ILE A 2 34.68 11.25 -7.37
CA ILE A 2 35.50 11.99 -6.41
C ILE A 2 35.19 13.49 -6.55
N GLY A 3 34.67 14.09 -5.45
CA GLY A 3 34.34 15.51 -5.38
C GLY A 3 32.90 15.91 -5.72
N MET A 4 32.04 14.97 -6.11
CA MET A 4 30.61 15.22 -6.36
C MET A 4 29.77 14.40 -5.39
N ARG A 5 28.67 14.99 -4.89
CA ARG A 5 27.67 14.34 -4.04
C ARG A 5 26.30 14.48 -4.65
N TYR A 6 25.56 13.40 -4.71
CA TYR A 6 24.21 13.34 -5.25
C TYR A 6 23.25 13.00 -4.13
N GLU A 7 22.28 13.87 -3.89
CA GLU A 7 21.27 13.67 -2.86
C GLU A 7 19.87 13.65 -3.48
N ILE A 8 19.12 12.59 -3.16
CA ILE A 8 17.71 12.49 -3.56
C ILE A 8 16.85 13.05 -2.44
N LYS A 9 15.99 13.99 -2.79
CA LYS A 9 15.02 14.58 -1.87
C LYS A 9 13.63 14.01 -2.15
N GLY A 10 13.02 13.43 -1.12
CA GLY A 10 11.69 12.81 -1.21
C GLY A 10 11.72 11.31 -1.42
N SER A 11 10.54 10.72 -1.64
CA SER A 11 10.35 9.27 -1.83
C SER A 11 10.43 8.91 -3.31
N ILE A 12 10.96 7.73 -3.61
CA ILE A 12 10.96 7.13 -4.94
C ILE A 12 9.63 6.39 -5.10
N LYS A 13 8.84 6.77 -6.12
CA LYS A 13 7.57 6.09 -6.41
C LYS A 13 7.81 4.70 -7.02
N PRO A 14 6.96 3.70 -6.72
CA PRO A 14 7.14 2.32 -7.21
C PRO A 14 6.71 2.11 -8.67
N GLN A 15 6.53 3.16 -9.47
CA GLN A 15 6.18 3.08 -10.90
C GLN A 15 7.32 2.48 -11.71
N LEU A 16 7.01 1.50 -12.58
CA LEU A 16 8.02 0.80 -13.38
C LEU A 16 8.38 1.53 -14.68
N ASP A 17 7.48 2.35 -15.20
CA ASP A 17 7.58 3.08 -16.46
C ASP A 17 8.22 4.47 -16.32
N SER A 18 8.46 4.92 -15.10
CA SER A 18 9.10 6.21 -14.81
C SER A 18 9.98 6.14 -13.55
N LEU A 19 11.03 6.97 -13.52
CA LEU A 19 11.90 7.13 -12.36
C LEU A 19 12.08 8.62 -12.05
N LYS A 20 10.98 9.25 -11.62
CA LYS A 20 10.94 10.69 -11.29
C LYS A 20 11.55 10.95 -9.92
N ILE A 21 12.59 11.78 -9.88
CA ILE A 21 13.29 12.15 -8.67
C ILE A 21 13.44 13.67 -8.53
N SER A 22 13.55 14.13 -7.28
CA SER A 22 14.09 15.46 -6.96
C SER A 22 15.54 15.28 -6.56
N LEU A 23 16.46 15.84 -7.34
CA LEU A 23 17.89 15.64 -7.22
C LEU A 23 18.59 16.93 -6.83
N GLN A 24 19.52 16.83 -5.88
CA GLN A 24 20.50 17.86 -5.55
C GLN A 24 21.90 17.32 -5.86
N ILE A 25 22.65 18.00 -6.71
CA ILE A 25 24.04 17.70 -7.06
C ILE A 25 24.93 18.75 -6.41
N ILE A 26 25.93 18.31 -5.66
CA ILE A 26 26.81 19.18 -4.88
C ILE A 26 28.26 18.98 -5.35
N ASN A 27 28.91 20.05 -5.77
CA ASN A 27 30.36 20.07 -5.94
C ASN A 27 31.00 20.34 -4.58
N ILE A 28 31.53 19.31 -3.93
CA ILE A 28 32.10 19.39 -2.57
C ILE A 28 33.33 20.31 -2.52
N LYS A 29 34.10 20.42 -3.62
CA LYS A 29 35.31 21.23 -3.67
C LYS A 29 35.01 22.72 -3.70
N GLU A 30 33.96 23.11 -4.41
CA GLU A 30 33.59 24.51 -4.61
C GLU A 30 32.41 24.96 -3.70
N GLY A 31 31.74 24.02 -3.06
CA GLY A 31 30.59 24.31 -2.21
C GLY A 31 29.33 24.74 -2.96
N ILE A 32 29.29 24.51 -4.28
CA ILE A 32 28.16 24.90 -5.15
C ILE A 32 27.21 23.73 -5.29
N ASP A 33 25.90 24.00 -5.29
CA ASP A 33 24.87 22.99 -5.52
C ASP A 33 23.92 23.36 -6.68
N TYR A 34 23.38 22.32 -7.32
CA TYR A 34 22.38 22.40 -8.36
C TYR A 34 21.21 21.50 -8.02
N ARG A 35 19.98 22.02 -8.12
CA ARG A 35 18.74 21.28 -7.79
C ARG A 35 17.81 21.19 -8.98
N THR A 36 17.26 19.99 -9.19
CA THR A 36 16.35 19.75 -10.31
C THR A 36 15.37 18.62 -10.00
N LYS A 37 14.31 18.54 -10.81
CA LYS A 37 13.42 17.39 -10.88
C LYS A 37 13.49 16.83 -12.29
N LEU A 38 13.75 15.52 -12.40
CA LEU A 38 13.84 14.86 -13.70
C LEU A 38 13.31 13.43 -13.61
N ASP A 39 12.95 12.89 -14.76
CA ASP A 39 12.72 11.47 -14.94
C ASP A 39 13.99 10.82 -15.52
N LEU A 40 14.59 9.91 -14.76
CA LEU A 40 15.85 9.24 -15.17
C LEU A 40 15.64 8.23 -16.31
N TYR A 41 14.41 7.92 -16.71
CA TYR A 41 14.13 7.10 -17.89
C TYR A 41 14.01 7.94 -19.18
N GLU A 42 13.85 9.26 -19.05
CA GLU A 42 13.82 10.15 -20.20
C GLU A 42 15.21 10.67 -20.56
N TYR A 43 15.82 10.09 -21.58
CA TYR A 43 17.16 10.46 -22.05
C TYR A 43 17.32 11.96 -22.32
N LYS A 44 16.30 12.61 -22.89
CA LYS A 44 16.30 14.05 -23.16
C LYS A 44 16.42 14.88 -21.87
N GLN A 45 15.72 14.47 -20.80
CA GLN A 45 15.82 15.15 -19.50
C GLN A 45 17.20 14.94 -18.85
N ILE A 46 17.81 13.77 -19.03
CA ILE A 46 19.18 13.52 -18.56
C ILE A 46 20.16 14.44 -19.27
N GLN A 47 20.05 14.59 -20.59
CA GLN A 47 20.94 15.46 -21.37
C GLN A 47 20.81 16.93 -20.95
N THR A 48 19.60 17.47 -20.92
CA THR A 48 19.36 18.87 -20.53
C THR A 48 19.78 19.15 -19.11
N THR A 49 19.54 18.22 -18.18
CA THR A 49 20.00 18.35 -16.78
C THR A 49 21.52 18.30 -16.71
N ALA A 50 22.19 17.42 -17.45
CA ALA A 50 23.63 17.33 -17.44
C ALA A 50 24.30 18.58 -17.99
N GLU A 51 23.75 19.22 -19.04
CA GLU A 51 24.21 20.50 -19.57
C GLU A 51 24.10 21.62 -18.54
N ALA A 52 22.90 21.83 -18.00
CA ALA A 52 22.65 22.88 -17.02
C ALA A 52 23.45 22.69 -15.72
N ALA A 53 23.54 21.46 -15.23
CA ALA A 53 24.33 21.15 -14.03
C ALA A 53 25.83 21.31 -14.27
N ALA A 54 26.34 20.97 -15.44
CA ALA A 54 27.76 21.12 -15.80
C ALA A 54 28.20 22.59 -15.80
N GLU A 55 27.35 23.46 -16.32
CA GLU A 55 27.58 24.92 -16.34
C GLU A 55 27.63 25.49 -14.92
N VAL A 56 26.63 25.17 -14.09
CA VAL A 56 26.53 25.71 -12.71
C VAL A 56 27.63 25.14 -11.80
N LEU A 57 28.00 23.88 -11.95
CA LEU A 57 28.91 23.18 -11.05
C LEU A 57 30.37 23.20 -11.55
N HIS A 58 30.66 23.88 -12.66
CA HIS A 58 31.98 23.98 -13.29
C HIS A 58 32.64 22.62 -13.56
N VAL A 59 31.85 21.66 -14.07
CA VAL A 59 32.31 20.30 -14.39
C VAL A 59 31.93 19.94 -15.83
N THR A 60 32.51 18.86 -16.36
CA THR A 60 32.17 18.40 -17.71
C THR A 60 30.79 17.74 -17.77
N LYS A 61 30.05 17.96 -18.84
CA LYS A 61 28.74 17.37 -19.12
C LYS A 61 28.80 15.85 -19.07
N GLU A 62 29.81 15.27 -19.68
CA GLU A 62 30.02 13.82 -19.76
C GLU A 62 30.16 13.16 -18.38
N LYS A 63 30.74 13.89 -17.41
CA LYS A 63 30.87 13.43 -16.03
C LYS A 63 29.49 13.34 -15.37
N ILE A 64 28.69 14.41 -15.45
CA ILE A 64 27.34 14.42 -14.88
C ILE A 64 26.44 13.36 -15.54
N GLN A 65 26.51 13.26 -16.87
CA GLN A 65 25.72 12.27 -17.62
C GLN A 65 26.05 10.83 -17.18
N ARG A 66 27.34 10.50 -17.07
CA ARG A 66 27.80 9.19 -16.57
C ARG A 66 27.32 8.91 -15.16
N ASP A 67 27.44 9.91 -14.27
CA ASP A 67 27.03 9.78 -12.87
C ASP A 67 25.50 9.59 -12.77
N LEU A 68 24.69 10.28 -13.59
CA LEU A 68 23.23 10.08 -13.66
C LEU A 68 22.86 8.69 -14.15
N MET A 69 23.59 8.12 -15.12
CA MET A 69 23.38 6.74 -15.59
C MET A 69 23.70 5.71 -14.47
N ILE A 70 24.76 5.95 -13.71
CA ILE A 70 25.10 5.10 -12.56
C ILE A 70 24.02 5.23 -11.47
N LEU A 71 23.56 6.46 -11.20
CA LEU A 71 22.50 6.74 -10.25
C LEU A 71 21.21 6.02 -10.64
N THR A 72 20.83 6.00 -11.93
CA THR A 72 19.68 5.26 -12.45
C THR A 72 19.75 3.79 -12.05
N LYS A 73 20.88 3.12 -12.33
CA LYS A 73 21.07 1.70 -11.98
C LYS A 73 21.00 1.45 -10.47
N LEU A 74 21.60 2.34 -9.67
CA LEU A 74 21.55 2.23 -8.21
C LEU A 74 20.13 2.38 -7.67
N LEU A 75 19.35 3.30 -8.25
CA LEU A 75 17.96 3.55 -7.84
C LEU A 75 17.02 2.44 -8.31
N GLU A 76 17.26 1.86 -9.48
CA GLU A 76 16.57 0.63 -9.92
C GLU A 76 16.85 -0.52 -8.96
N HIS A 77 18.12 -0.73 -8.60
CA HIS A 77 18.49 -1.75 -7.63
C HIS A 77 17.84 -1.48 -6.26
N TYR A 78 17.93 -0.26 -5.77
CA TYR A 78 17.28 0.18 -4.51
C TYR A 78 15.76 -0.04 -4.57
N ARG A 79 15.10 0.38 -5.65
CA ARG A 79 13.67 0.15 -5.85
C ARG A 79 13.33 -1.34 -5.86
N ASN A 80 14.13 -2.17 -6.53
CA ASN A 80 13.92 -3.63 -6.60
C ASN A 80 14.20 -4.35 -5.28
N THR A 81 15.01 -3.76 -4.40
CA THR A 81 15.33 -4.32 -3.07
C THR A 81 14.44 -3.76 -1.98
N THR A 82 13.98 -2.52 -2.12
CA THR A 82 13.19 -1.80 -1.09
C THR A 82 11.71 -1.78 -1.42
N THR A 83 11.33 -1.79 -2.70
CA THR A 83 9.96 -2.12 -3.10
C THR A 83 9.82 -3.64 -3.02
N PRO A 84 8.91 -4.15 -2.19
CA PRO A 84 8.60 -5.57 -2.25
C PRO A 84 8.22 -5.89 -3.69
N LYS A 85 8.97 -6.83 -4.32
CA LYS A 85 8.61 -7.38 -5.62
C LYS A 85 7.13 -7.72 -5.59
N ASN A 86 6.38 -7.21 -6.55
CA ASN A 86 4.92 -7.34 -6.71
C ASN A 86 4.37 -8.64 -6.12
N GLY A 87 3.59 -8.53 -5.10
CA GLY A 87 3.24 -9.53 -4.13
C GLY A 87 3.98 -9.17 -2.85
N THR A 88 3.40 -8.23 -2.10
CA THR A 88 3.81 -7.88 -0.74
C THR A 88 4.36 -9.15 -0.10
N GLN A 89 5.68 -9.25 0.16
CA GLN A 89 6.14 -10.26 1.09
C GLN A 89 5.32 -10.01 2.35
N ARG A 90 4.25 -10.79 2.47
CA ARG A 90 3.39 -10.76 3.64
C ARG A 90 4.36 -11.02 4.77
N ILE A 91 4.63 -10.00 5.60
CA ILE A 91 5.29 -10.23 6.88
C ILE A 91 4.30 -11.14 7.60
N LYS A 92 4.48 -12.44 7.40
CA LYS A 92 3.66 -13.44 8.10
C LYS A 92 3.93 -13.18 9.56
N THR A 93 2.93 -12.73 10.27
CA THR A 93 2.98 -12.68 11.73
C THR A 93 3.48 -14.06 12.19
N GLN A 94 4.67 -14.13 12.77
CA GLN A 94 5.20 -15.39 13.28
C GLN A 94 4.29 -15.80 14.44
N VAL A 95 3.33 -16.66 14.13
CA VAL A 95 2.46 -17.24 15.15
C VAL A 95 3.30 -18.28 15.88
N ASN A 96 3.50 -18.09 17.17
CA ASN A 96 4.20 -19.05 18.02
C ASN A 96 3.48 -20.41 17.94
N GLU A 97 4.22 -21.51 17.82
CA GLU A 97 3.67 -22.87 17.68
C GLU A 97 2.66 -23.24 18.79
N ILE A 98 2.90 -22.77 20.02
CA ILE A 98 2.00 -22.97 21.15
C ILE A 98 0.64 -22.31 20.90
N ASN A 99 0.66 -21.08 20.41
CA ASN A 99 -0.56 -20.33 20.08
C ASN A 99 -1.30 -20.96 18.89
N THR A 100 -0.58 -21.49 17.91
CA THR A 100 -1.18 -22.18 16.76
C THR A 100 -2.00 -23.40 17.19
N LYS A 101 -1.46 -24.24 18.07
CA LYS A 101 -2.20 -25.42 18.59
C LYS A 101 -3.47 -25.00 19.34
N ALA A 102 -3.36 -24.03 20.24
CA ALA A 102 -4.52 -23.53 21.00
C ALA A 102 -5.61 -22.95 20.08
N CYS A 103 -5.21 -22.19 19.03
CA CYS A 103 -6.14 -21.65 18.04
C CYS A 103 -6.85 -22.76 17.23
N ILE A 104 -6.10 -23.81 16.83
CA ILE A 104 -6.67 -24.96 16.10
C ILE A 104 -7.67 -25.71 16.98
N GLU A 105 -7.34 -25.93 18.25
CA GLU A 105 -8.24 -26.57 19.21
C GLU A 105 -9.51 -25.75 19.43
N PHE A 106 -9.39 -24.43 19.55
CA PHE A 106 -10.53 -23.52 19.64
C PHE A 106 -11.42 -23.62 18.41
N LEU A 107 -10.83 -23.61 17.20
CA LEU A 107 -11.58 -23.69 15.94
C LEU A 107 -12.28 -25.05 15.71
N LYS A 108 -11.79 -26.12 16.33
CA LYS A 108 -12.41 -27.45 16.24
C LYS A 108 -13.61 -27.66 17.17
N GLN A 109 -13.89 -26.71 18.07
CA GLN A 109 -15.01 -26.83 18.99
C GLN A 109 -16.34 -26.78 18.24
N THR A 110 -17.31 -27.58 18.65
CA THR A 110 -18.65 -27.64 18.04
C THR A 110 -19.42 -26.32 18.14
N ASN A 111 -19.12 -25.51 19.17
CA ASN A 111 -19.74 -24.21 19.44
C ASN A 111 -18.82 -23.03 19.06
N CYS A 112 -17.88 -23.23 18.14
CA CYS A 112 -16.85 -22.25 17.75
C CYS A 112 -17.49 -20.89 17.38
N LEU A 113 -18.50 -20.85 16.50
CA LEU A 113 -19.15 -19.61 16.10
C LEU A 113 -19.85 -18.88 17.28
N THR A 114 -20.45 -19.62 18.20
CA THR A 114 -21.04 -19.04 19.41
C THR A 114 -19.97 -18.40 20.29
N ASN A 115 -18.82 -19.06 20.43
CA ASN A 115 -17.70 -18.55 21.22
C ASN A 115 -17.08 -17.31 20.54
N ILE A 116 -16.91 -17.32 19.24
CA ILE A 116 -16.44 -16.15 18.46
C ILE A 116 -17.41 -14.97 18.66
N ASN A 117 -18.72 -15.20 18.58
CA ASN A 117 -19.73 -14.18 18.81
C ASN A 117 -19.61 -13.54 20.20
N LYS A 118 -19.42 -14.36 21.24
CA LYS A 118 -19.19 -13.87 22.62
C LYS A 118 -17.92 -13.00 22.69
N LEU A 119 -16.83 -13.45 22.08
CA LEU A 119 -15.57 -12.69 22.04
C LEU A 119 -15.73 -11.35 21.33
N ILE A 120 -16.41 -11.31 20.18
CA ILE A 120 -16.71 -10.06 19.47
C ILE A 120 -17.56 -9.13 20.37
N GLY A 121 -18.53 -9.67 21.08
CA GLY A 121 -19.32 -8.91 22.06
C GLY A 121 -18.46 -8.29 23.16
N GLN A 122 -17.51 -9.04 23.70
CA GLN A 122 -16.57 -8.55 24.72
C GLN A 122 -15.64 -7.44 24.21
N CYS A 123 -15.40 -7.35 22.89
CA CYS A 123 -14.69 -6.23 22.25
C CYS A 123 -15.51 -4.93 22.22
N GLY A 124 -16.70 -4.93 22.81
CA GLY A 124 -17.54 -3.75 22.98
C GLY A 124 -18.59 -3.54 21.88
N VAL A 125 -19.01 -4.60 21.20
CA VAL A 125 -20.20 -4.60 20.34
C VAL A 125 -21.31 -5.24 21.13
N ILE A 126 -22.19 -4.41 21.70
CA ILE A 126 -23.35 -4.87 22.48
C ILE A 126 -24.53 -5.04 21.53
N GLY A 127 -25.25 -6.15 21.64
CA GLY A 127 -26.32 -6.50 20.70
C GLY A 127 -25.76 -6.95 19.34
N GLU A 128 -26.61 -7.00 18.33
CA GLU A 128 -26.24 -7.33 16.94
C GLU A 128 -25.60 -8.71 16.78
N GLU A 129 -26.03 -9.71 17.55
CA GLU A 129 -25.44 -11.05 17.59
C GLU A 129 -25.38 -11.71 16.20
N ASN A 130 -26.44 -11.56 15.41
CA ASN A 130 -26.52 -12.12 14.08
C ASN A 130 -25.63 -11.36 13.10
N THR A 131 -25.63 -10.04 13.18
CA THR A 131 -24.79 -9.17 12.34
C THR A 131 -23.31 -9.42 12.60
N ARG A 132 -22.90 -9.61 13.85
CA ARG A 132 -21.51 -9.94 14.23
C ARG A 132 -21.03 -11.23 13.57
N ILE A 133 -21.83 -12.29 13.65
CA ILE A 133 -21.47 -13.59 13.04
C ILE A 133 -21.50 -13.51 11.52
N LEU A 134 -22.53 -12.89 10.94
CA LEU A 134 -22.62 -12.71 9.50
C LEU A 134 -21.38 -12.00 8.94
N LEU A 135 -21.00 -10.87 9.54
CA LEU A 135 -19.84 -10.10 9.11
C LEU A 135 -18.52 -10.86 9.34
N PHE A 136 -18.43 -11.65 10.42
CA PHE A 136 -17.26 -12.51 10.63
C PHE A 136 -17.12 -13.55 9.53
N VAL A 137 -18.21 -14.23 9.15
CA VAL A 137 -18.22 -15.22 8.06
C VAL A 137 -17.84 -14.56 6.73
N ILE A 138 -18.44 -13.40 6.41
CA ILE A 138 -18.10 -12.63 5.22
C ILE A 138 -16.60 -12.23 5.25
N ALA A 139 -16.12 -11.73 6.37
CA ALA A 139 -14.73 -11.31 6.49
C ALA A 139 -13.74 -12.46 6.30
N THR A 140 -14.08 -13.69 6.73
CA THR A 140 -13.20 -14.86 6.57
C THR A 140 -13.23 -15.45 5.15
N SER A 141 -14.20 -15.08 4.31
CA SER A 141 -14.33 -15.58 2.94
C SER A 141 -13.29 -14.98 1.95
N TYR A 142 -12.53 -13.96 2.34
CA TYR A 142 -11.66 -13.18 1.44
C TYR A 142 -10.58 -14.00 0.69
N LYS A 143 -10.31 -15.24 1.11
CA LYS A 143 -9.40 -16.18 0.42
C LYS A 143 -10.14 -17.25 -0.39
N MET A 144 -11.45 -17.25 -0.39
CA MET A 144 -12.25 -18.18 -1.19
C MET A 144 -12.26 -17.75 -2.66
N LYS A 145 -12.53 -18.68 -3.55
CA LYS A 145 -12.66 -18.41 -4.99
C LYS A 145 -13.82 -17.45 -5.27
N GLU A 146 -14.92 -17.66 -4.56
CA GLU A 146 -16.10 -16.78 -4.57
C GLU A 146 -16.19 -16.10 -3.21
N THR A 147 -15.84 -14.83 -3.15
CA THR A 147 -15.85 -14.05 -1.93
C THR A 147 -17.23 -13.50 -1.62
N LEU A 148 -17.57 -13.37 -0.34
CA LEU A 148 -18.81 -12.75 0.10
C LEU A 148 -18.60 -11.25 0.35
N HIS A 149 -19.62 -10.46 0.05
CA HIS A 149 -19.61 -9.02 0.20
C HIS A 149 -20.77 -8.55 1.08
N ALA A 150 -20.60 -7.46 1.80
CA ALA A 150 -21.65 -6.86 2.61
C ALA A 150 -21.69 -5.35 2.46
N LEU A 151 -22.90 -4.82 2.34
CA LEU A 151 -23.19 -3.40 2.46
C LEU A 151 -23.91 -3.16 3.80
N ILE A 152 -23.30 -2.36 4.69
CA ILE A 152 -23.83 -2.04 5.99
C ILE A 152 -24.50 -0.67 5.93
N GLN A 153 -25.83 -0.64 6.02
CA GLN A 153 -26.63 0.58 6.04
C GLN A 153 -27.24 0.81 7.43
N GLY A 154 -27.44 2.06 7.78
CA GLY A 154 -28.09 2.44 9.05
C GLY A 154 -27.84 3.90 9.37
N SER A 155 -28.54 4.43 10.37
CA SER A 155 -28.42 5.82 10.81
C SER A 155 -27.01 6.19 11.28
N SER A 156 -26.68 7.47 11.23
CA SER A 156 -25.42 7.98 11.80
C SER A 156 -25.38 7.66 13.30
N GLY A 157 -24.20 7.28 13.80
CA GLY A 157 -24.02 6.94 15.22
C GLY A 157 -24.46 5.51 15.61
N SER A 158 -25.00 4.69 14.69
CA SER A 158 -25.45 3.31 14.99
C SER A 158 -24.33 2.29 15.21
N GLY A 159 -23.07 2.71 15.24
CA GLY A 159 -21.92 1.82 15.53
C GLY A 159 -21.35 1.06 14.35
N LYS A 160 -21.80 1.30 13.10
CA LYS A 160 -21.34 0.61 11.87
C LYS A 160 -19.81 0.59 11.74
N THR A 161 -19.19 1.77 11.82
CA THR A 161 -17.72 1.91 11.69
C THR A 161 -16.98 1.18 12.80
N ARG A 162 -17.51 1.18 14.04
CA ARG A 162 -16.91 0.43 15.15
C ARG A 162 -16.97 -1.07 14.91
N LEU A 163 -18.12 -1.57 14.48
CA LEU A 163 -18.28 -2.99 14.15
C LEU A 163 -17.34 -3.41 13.02
N LEU A 164 -17.27 -2.64 11.93
CA LEU A 164 -16.37 -2.89 10.82
C LEU A 164 -14.89 -2.91 11.26
N LYS A 165 -14.49 -2.00 12.14
CA LYS A 165 -13.13 -1.95 12.71
C LYS A 165 -12.82 -3.19 13.55
N ILE A 166 -13.74 -3.64 14.37
CA ILE A 166 -13.55 -4.85 15.20
C ILE A 166 -13.44 -6.07 14.32
N ILE A 167 -14.35 -6.26 13.36
CA ILE A 167 -14.28 -7.38 12.41
C ILE A 167 -12.97 -7.36 11.63
N GLY A 168 -12.57 -6.19 11.10
CA GLY A 168 -11.30 -6.06 10.38
C GLY A 168 -10.06 -6.32 11.24
N ASN A 169 -10.13 -6.20 12.57
CA ASN A 169 -9.04 -6.56 13.48
C ASN A 169 -8.92 -8.07 13.71
N LEU A 170 -9.94 -8.85 13.39
CA LEU A 170 -9.90 -10.31 13.46
C LEU A 170 -9.17 -10.94 12.27
N ILE A 171 -9.00 -10.18 11.20
CA ILE A 171 -8.26 -10.62 10.00
C ILE A 171 -6.79 -10.21 10.15
N PRO A 172 -5.82 -11.03 9.70
CA PRO A 172 -4.41 -10.67 9.69
C PRO A 172 -4.19 -9.30 9.06
N GLN A 173 -3.47 -8.41 9.76
CA GLN A 173 -3.34 -7.01 9.34
C GLN A 173 -2.67 -6.86 7.97
N GLU A 174 -1.79 -7.79 7.62
CA GLU A 174 -1.19 -7.89 6.30
C GLU A 174 -2.19 -8.16 5.17
N ASP A 175 -3.34 -8.75 5.47
CA ASP A 175 -4.39 -9.08 4.51
C ASP A 175 -5.53 -8.04 4.49
N VAL A 176 -5.53 -7.06 5.40
CA VAL A 176 -6.57 -6.02 5.49
C VAL A 176 -6.15 -4.75 4.75
N LYS A 177 -7.05 -4.20 3.95
CA LYS A 177 -6.95 -2.86 3.37
C LYS A 177 -8.15 -2.03 3.83
N ARG A 178 -7.86 -0.86 4.40
CA ARG A 178 -8.90 0.05 4.92
C ARG A 178 -8.90 1.35 4.11
N PHE A 179 -10.08 1.73 3.68
CA PHE A 179 -10.34 2.94 2.93
C PHE A 179 -11.29 3.82 3.73
N THR A 180 -10.80 4.96 4.21
CA THR A 180 -11.63 5.95 4.94
C THR A 180 -12.46 6.79 3.98
N ARG A 181 -11.90 7.07 2.80
CA ARG A 181 -12.60 7.71 1.68
C ARG A 181 -12.13 7.05 0.38
N VAL A 182 -13.06 6.81 -0.50
CA VAL A 182 -12.79 6.26 -1.83
C VAL A 182 -13.01 7.36 -2.85
N THR A 183 -12.03 7.56 -3.72
CA THR A 183 -12.12 8.41 -4.90
C THR A 183 -11.85 7.56 -6.13
N GLU A 184 -12.24 8.00 -7.30
CA GLU A 184 -11.96 7.32 -8.58
C GLU A 184 -10.49 6.90 -8.70
N SER A 185 -9.58 7.80 -8.31
CA SER A 185 -8.13 7.54 -8.36
C SER A 185 -7.62 6.57 -7.28
N SER A 186 -8.42 6.24 -6.28
CA SER A 186 -7.97 5.38 -5.17
C SER A 186 -7.62 3.97 -5.63
N PHE A 187 -8.36 3.42 -6.61
CA PHE A 187 -8.14 2.08 -7.14
C PHE A 187 -6.98 2.02 -8.14
N TYR A 188 -6.74 3.08 -8.91
CA TYR A 188 -5.63 3.14 -9.87
C TYR A 188 -4.23 3.22 -9.23
N ASN A 189 -4.16 3.44 -7.91
CA ASN A 189 -2.89 3.44 -7.17
C ASN A 189 -2.43 2.04 -6.76
N TYR A 190 -3.22 1.00 -7.00
CA TYR A 190 -2.91 -0.39 -6.70
C TYR A 190 -2.50 -1.12 -7.97
N GLY A 191 -1.51 -2.01 -7.86
CA GLY A 191 -1.16 -2.94 -8.93
C GLY A 191 -2.27 -3.99 -9.12
N GLU A 192 -2.28 -4.63 -10.27
CA GLU A 192 -3.29 -5.62 -10.70
C GLU A 192 -3.60 -6.70 -9.65
N TYR A 193 -2.61 -7.11 -8.86
CA TYR A 193 -2.73 -8.17 -7.85
C TYR A 193 -2.69 -7.69 -6.39
N ASP A 194 -2.60 -6.39 -6.15
CA ASP A 194 -2.43 -5.85 -4.79
C ASP A 194 -3.67 -6.02 -3.90
N LEU A 195 -4.84 -6.12 -4.52
CA LEU A 195 -6.13 -6.29 -3.86
C LEU A 195 -6.63 -7.74 -3.86
N VAL A 196 -5.99 -8.63 -4.60
CA VAL A 196 -6.36 -10.06 -4.67
C VAL A 196 -6.10 -10.74 -3.33
N ASN A 197 -7.06 -11.55 -2.88
CA ASN A 197 -7.03 -12.22 -1.57
C ASN A 197 -6.81 -11.26 -0.40
N ARG A 198 -7.43 -10.08 -0.46
CA ARG A 198 -7.42 -9.07 0.61
C ARG A 198 -8.83 -8.86 1.14
N PHE A 199 -8.92 -8.59 2.43
CA PHE A 199 -10.14 -8.10 3.05
C PHE A 199 -10.19 -6.58 2.91
N LEU A 200 -11.12 -6.08 2.10
CA LEU A 200 -11.28 -4.65 1.82
C LEU A 200 -12.38 -4.07 2.70
N CYS A 201 -12.05 -3.05 3.50
CA CYS A 201 -12.99 -2.33 4.35
C CYS A 201 -13.16 -0.90 3.84
N PHE A 202 -14.37 -0.52 3.48
CA PHE A 202 -14.74 0.83 3.09
C PHE A 202 -15.56 1.46 4.22
N GLU A 203 -15.05 2.52 4.86
CA GLU A 203 -15.73 3.15 6.01
C GLU A 203 -16.87 4.06 5.56
N ASP A 204 -16.70 4.72 4.43
CA ASP A 204 -17.68 5.64 3.88
C ASP A 204 -17.69 5.51 2.35
N ILE A 205 -18.85 5.13 1.82
CA ILE A 205 -19.13 5.05 0.39
C ILE A 205 -20.19 6.06 -0.06
N ASP A 206 -20.67 6.90 0.85
CA ASP A 206 -21.64 7.95 0.54
C ASP A 206 -20.96 9.03 -0.33
N GLY A 207 -21.58 9.37 -1.43
CA GLY A 207 -21.05 10.37 -2.37
C GLY A 207 -20.02 9.83 -3.37
N LEU A 208 -19.86 8.50 -3.49
CA LEU A 208 -19.11 7.93 -4.60
C LEU A 208 -19.79 8.27 -5.93
N LYS A 209 -19.02 8.76 -6.88
CA LYS A 209 -19.48 8.93 -8.26
C LYS A 209 -19.72 7.57 -8.92
N GLU A 210 -20.54 7.55 -9.96
CA GLU A 210 -20.91 6.34 -10.70
C GLU A 210 -19.70 5.53 -11.17
N GLU A 211 -18.65 6.19 -11.63
CA GLU A 211 -17.40 5.57 -12.10
C GLU A 211 -16.67 4.80 -10.99
N ALA A 212 -16.63 5.36 -9.77
CA ALA A 212 -16.03 4.69 -8.62
C ALA A 212 -16.89 3.49 -8.14
N LEU A 213 -18.21 3.57 -8.28
CA LEU A 213 -19.13 2.45 -8.01
C LEU A 213 -18.95 1.31 -9.03
N LEU A 214 -18.71 1.65 -10.30
CA LEU A 214 -18.41 0.66 -11.34
C LEU A 214 -17.09 -0.07 -11.04
N ALA A 215 -16.03 0.67 -10.74
CA ALA A 215 -14.73 0.09 -10.36
C ALA A 215 -14.85 -0.81 -9.11
N LEU A 216 -15.69 -0.43 -8.14
CA LEU A 216 -15.97 -1.26 -6.96
C LEU A 216 -16.70 -2.55 -7.32
N ARG A 217 -17.66 -2.50 -8.25
CA ARG A 217 -18.36 -3.70 -8.76
C ARG A 217 -17.44 -4.64 -9.51
N GLU A 218 -16.52 -4.11 -10.32
CA GLU A 218 -15.50 -4.92 -11.00
C GLU A 218 -14.57 -5.63 -10.03
N LEU A 219 -14.22 -4.99 -8.91
CA LEU A 219 -13.43 -5.61 -7.85
C LEU A 219 -14.18 -6.70 -7.08
N MET A 220 -15.51 -6.68 -7.13
CA MET A 220 -16.39 -7.65 -6.45
C MET A 220 -16.82 -8.83 -7.34
N SER A 221 -16.57 -8.77 -8.64
CA SER A 221 -16.85 -9.83 -9.63
C SER A 221 -15.68 -10.80 -9.76
#